data_98cd49a1029c6d6aaa5b1262c3a38552
#
_entry.id   98cd49a1029c6d6aaa5b1262c3a38552
#
_cell.length_a   1.000
_cell.length_b   1.000
_cell.length_c   1.000
_cell.angle_alpha   90.00
_cell.angle_beta   90.00
_cell.angle_gamma   90.00
#
_symmetry.space_group_name_H-M   'P 1'
#
loop_
_entity.id
_entity.type
_entity.pdbx_description
1 polymer ?
#
loop_
_entity_poly.entity_id
_entity_poly.type
_entity_poly.pdbx_seq_one_letter_code
_entity_poly.pdbx_strand_id
1 'polypeptide(L)'
;MRRGLRTVALLVGLALAAAALPRIGVGAPLPAAQGENQNALIAKAQAALDAKQWPDAEAALKQLSSSEPRWEYSEAIGVAQFNQGHYADSIETFQRTIELAGKNASPAAIASMLTTIGNANLKLKKNDAAIAAYNKAAALDPNPAVAYFNLCAVMFNMGQPAAKTVAFCDKAIAADPKKADAYFIKGSSLYGEGALDKSNKFVVPPGAVEALKQYLVLAPGGPHVQDIKLMLDALK
;
A
#
# COMPACT_ATOMS: atom_id res chain seq x y z
N MET A 1 11.96 -4.77 39.25
CA MET A 1 11.45 -5.98 38.53
C MET A 1 11.07 -5.55 37.12
N ARG A 2 12.04 -5.67 36.19
CA ARG A 2 11.78 -5.44 34.75
C ARG A 2 11.40 -6.80 34.15
N ARG A 3 10.14 -7.11 34.04
CA ARG A 3 9.64 -8.24 33.25
C ARG A 3 8.35 -7.84 32.55
N GLY A 4 8.44 -7.72 31.23
CA GLY A 4 7.47 -8.29 30.35
C GLY A 4 6.37 -7.43 29.83
N LEU A 5 6.64 -6.20 29.30
CA LEU A 5 5.91 -5.85 28.10
C LEU A 5 6.61 -6.57 26.93
N ARG A 6 6.15 -7.77 26.63
CA ARG A 6 6.47 -8.42 25.36
C ARG A 6 6.04 -7.44 24.31
N THR A 7 7.01 -6.94 23.56
CA THR A 7 6.79 -6.29 22.27
C THR A 7 5.92 -7.25 21.49
N VAL A 8 4.62 -7.01 21.46
CA VAL A 8 3.73 -7.64 20.51
C VAL A 8 4.24 -7.11 19.17
N ALA A 9 5.02 -7.92 18.48
CA ALA A 9 5.36 -7.66 17.10
C ALA A 9 4.05 -7.75 16.31
N LEU A 10 3.26 -6.69 16.37
CA LEU A 10 2.09 -6.52 15.54
C LEU A 10 2.62 -6.32 14.13
N LEU A 11 2.70 -7.42 13.40
CA LEU A 11 2.72 -7.38 11.94
C LEU A 11 1.37 -6.77 11.55
N VAL A 12 1.31 -5.45 11.49
CA VAL A 12 0.23 -4.78 10.76
C VAL A 12 0.37 -5.33 9.34
N GLY A 13 -0.49 -6.29 9.01
CA GLY A 13 -0.59 -6.78 7.66
C GLY A 13 -0.81 -5.55 6.79
N LEU A 14 0.21 -5.17 6.03
CA LEU A 14 0.05 -4.14 5.02
C LEU A 14 -1.16 -4.57 4.20
N ALA A 15 -2.30 -3.92 4.44
CA ALA A 15 -3.40 -3.97 3.50
C ALA A 15 -2.84 -3.36 2.23
N LEU A 16 -2.27 -4.24 1.39
CA LEU A 16 -1.96 -3.90 0.02
C LEU A 16 -3.29 -3.39 -0.53
N ALA A 17 -3.42 -2.06 -0.64
CA ALA A 17 -4.47 -1.50 -1.44
C ALA A 17 -4.31 -2.19 -2.79
N ALA A 18 -5.25 -3.10 -3.09
CA ALA A 18 -5.32 -3.69 -4.40
C ALA A 18 -5.43 -2.51 -5.35
N ALA A 19 -4.35 -2.22 -6.07
CA ALA A 19 -4.43 -1.29 -7.17
C ALA A 19 -5.62 -1.77 -8.01
N ALA A 20 -6.53 -0.85 -8.32
CA ALA A 20 -7.64 -1.19 -9.21
C ALA A 20 -7.01 -1.85 -10.42
N LEU A 21 -7.49 -3.06 -10.78
CA LEU A 21 -6.92 -3.79 -11.91
C LEU A 21 -6.98 -2.87 -13.12
N PRO A 22 -5.87 -2.66 -13.84
CA PRO A 22 -5.84 -1.79 -14.99
C PRO A 22 -6.86 -2.29 -16.02
N ARG A 23 -7.73 -1.40 -16.50
CA ARG A 23 -8.61 -1.71 -17.62
C ARG A 23 -7.84 -1.54 -18.91
N ILE A 24 -7.72 -2.63 -19.66
CA ILE A 24 -7.03 -2.64 -20.94
C ILE A 24 -7.96 -2.03 -22.00
N GLY A 25 -7.67 -0.80 -22.42
CA GLY A 25 -8.43 -0.12 -23.49
C GLY A 25 -8.11 -0.70 -24.87
N VAL A 26 -9.10 -0.66 -25.76
CA VAL A 26 -8.90 -0.98 -27.19
C VAL A 26 -8.11 0.17 -27.83
N GLY A 27 -7.01 -0.14 -28.52
CA GLY A 27 -6.17 0.85 -29.22
C GLY A 27 -6.85 1.45 -30.45
N ALA A 28 -6.10 2.25 -31.22
CA ALA A 28 -6.57 2.79 -32.50
C ALA A 28 -7.01 1.65 -33.45
N PRO A 29 -7.99 1.90 -34.33
CA PRO A 29 -8.50 0.86 -35.23
C PRO A 29 -7.41 0.32 -36.14
N LEU A 30 -7.21 -1.00 -36.11
CA LEU A 30 -6.30 -1.76 -36.95
C LEU A 30 -7.04 -2.31 -38.18
N PRO A 31 -6.34 -2.79 -39.24
CA PRO A 31 -6.94 -3.54 -40.32
C PRO A 31 -7.77 -4.71 -39.78
N ALA A 32 -8.97 -4.93 -40.32
CA ALA A 32 -10.04 -5.77 -39.74
C ALA A 32 -9.57 -7.14 -39.20
N ALA A 33 -8.81 -7.91 -39.96
CA ALA A 33 -8.32 -9.23 -39.53
C ALA A 33 -7.29 -9.20 -38.40
N GLN A 34 -6.47 -8.14 -38.33
CA GLN A 34 -5.50 -7.93 -37.23
C GLN A 34 -6.24 -7.39 -35.99
N GLY A 35 -7.27 -6.57 -36.21
CA GLY A 35 -8.11 -6.00 -35.15
C GLY A 35 -8.93 -7.09 -34.43
N GLU A 36 -9.49 -8.06 -35.13
CA GLU A 36 -10.24 -9.16 -34.50
C GLU A 36 -9.34 -10.03 -33.61
N ASN A 37 -8.16 -10.40 -34.07
CA ASN A 37 -7.21 -11.19 -33.27
C ASN A 37 -6.69 -10.42 -32.04
N GLN A 38 -6.43 -9.14 -32.20
CA GLN A 38 -6.00 -8.27 -31.10
C GLN A 38 -7.11 -8.08 -30.07
N ASN A 39 -8.35 -7.84 -30.50
CA ASN A 39 -9.49 -7.71 -29.61
C ASN A 39 -9.74 -9.00 -28.80
N ALA A 40 -9.62 -10.16 -29.43
CA ALA A 40 -9.72 -11.44 -28.75
C ALA A 40 -8.60 -11.62 -27.69
N LEU A 41 -7.39 -11.18 -27.98
CA LEU A 41 -6.27 -11.26 -27.06
C LEU A 41 -6.42 -10.26 -25.90
N ILE A 42 -6.94 -9.06 -26.16
CA ILE A 42 -7.30 -8.09 -25.11
C ILE A 42 -8.36 -8.67 -24.18
N ALA A 43 -9.43 -9.24 -24.74
CA ALA A 43 -10.47 -9.87 -23.95
C ALA A 43 -9.94 -11.04 -23.10
N LYS A 44 -9.05 -11.86 -23.67
CA LYS A 44 -8.37 -12.94 -22.93
C LYS A 44 -7.52 -12.41 -21.79
N ALA A 45 -6.72 -11.38 -22.03
CA ALA A 45 -5.89 -10.76 -21.00
C ALA A 45 -6.75 -10.16 -19.87
N GLN A 46 -7.83 -9.44 -20.22
CA GLN A 46 -8.74 -8.86 -19.23
C GLN A 46 -9.45 -9.95 -18.41
N ALA A 47 -9.96 -10.99 -19.04
CA ALA A 47 -10.61 -12.11 -18.36
C ALA A 47 -9.64 -12.81 -17.37
N ALA A 48 -8.38 -13.00 -17.77
CA ALA A 48 -7.36 -13.57 -16.91
C ALA A 48 -7.02 -12.67 -15.71
N LEU A 49 -6.96 -11.34 -15.92
CA LEU A 49 -6.77 -10.36 -14.83
C LEU A 49 -7.93 -10.40 -13.83
N ASP A 50 -9.18 -10.38 -14.33
CA ASP A 50 -10.39 -10.40 -13.51
C ASP A 50 -10.51 -11.71 -12.71
N ALA A 51 -10.09 -12.84 -13.33
CA ALA A 51 -10.03 -14.14 -12.69
C ALA A 51 -8.78 -14.35 -11.80
N LYS A 52 -7.88 -13.34 -11.73
CA LYS A 52 -6.60 -13.41 -11.00
C LYS A 52 -5.71 -14.57 -11.46
N GLN A 53 -5.83 -14.98 -12.71
CA GLN A 53 -4.98 -15.96 -13.38
C GLN A 53 -3.70 -15.25 -13.89
N TRP A 54 -2.84 -14.86 -12.95
CA TRP A 54 -1.72 -13.98 -13.20
C TRP A 54 -0.74 -14.46 -14.28
N PRO A 55 -0.35 -15.76 -14.35
CA PRO A 55 0.51 -16.25 -15.42
C PRO A 55 -0.13 -16.12 -16.81
N ASP A 56 -1.43 -16.43 -16.94
CA ASP A 56 -2.14 -16.34 -18.22
C ASP A 56 -2.33 -14.89 -18.65
N ALA A 57 -2.63 -14.00 -17.68
CA ALA A 57 -2.70 -12.57 -17.90
C ALA A 57 -1.36 -12.03 -18.41
N GLU A 58 -0.24 -12.35 -17.73
CA GLU A 58 1.09 -11.92 -18.13
C GLU A 58 1.45 -12.41 -19.53
N ALA A 59 1.17 -13.67 -19.86
CA ALA A 59 1.46 -14.23 -21.18
C ALA A 59 0.69 -13.51 -22.29
N ALA A 60 -0.62 -13.28 -22.11
CA ALA A 60 -1.45 -12.57 -23.07
C ALA A 60 -1.01 -11.09 -23.23
N LEU A 61 -0.69 -10.42 -22.12
CA LEU A 61 -0.22 -9.04 -22.12
C LEU A 61 1.14 -8.88 -22.81
N LYS A 62 2.07 -9.82 -22.64
CA LYS A 62 3.34 -9.82 -23.37
C LYS A 62 3.15 -9.96 -24.87
N GLN A 63 2.21 -10.79 -25.34
CA GLN A 63 1.87 -10.88 -26.76
C GLN A 63 1.31 -9.55 -27.28
N LEU A 64 0.41 -8.90 -26.54
CA LEU A 64 -0.11 -7.58 -26.88
C LEU A 64 1.00 -6.53 -26.94
N SER A 65 1.86 -6.47 -25.93
CA SER A 65 2.95 -5.52 -25.84
C SER A 65 4.00 -5.69 -26.96
N SER A 66 4.14 -6.91 -27.50
CA SER A 66 5.04 -7.20 -28.63
C SER A 66 4.50 -6.68 -29.96
N SER A 67 3.17 -6.66 -30.12
CA SER A 67 2.51 -6.15 -31.32
C SER A 67 2.26 -4.65 -31.28
N GLU A 68 1.91 -4.13 -30.11
CA GLU A 68 1.65 -2.71 -29.85
C GLU A 68 2.20 -2.33 -28.48
N PRO A 69 3.39 -1.67 -28.40
CA PRO A 69 3.98 -1.24 -27.15
C PRO A 69 3.13 -0.12 -26.49
N ARG A 70 2.34 -0.48 -25.48
CA ARG A 70 1.53 0.46 -24.70
C ARG A 70 1.92 0.34 -23.24
N TRP A 71 2.02 1.49 -22.56
CA TRP A 71 2.37 1.53 -21.15
C TRP A 71 1.31 0.83 -20.26
N GLU A 72 0.03 0.86 -20.66
CA GLU A 72 -1.05 0.18 -19.94
C GLU A 72 -0.88 -1.35 -19.92
N TYR A 73 -0.37 -1.94 -21.01
CA TYR A 73 -0.04 -3.38 -21.03
C TYR A 73 1.13 -3.69 -20.12
N SER A 74 2.15 -2.84 -20.13
CA SER A 74 3.31 -2.99 -19.26
C SER A 74 2.95 -2.80 -17.79
N GLU A 75 2.04 -1.86 -17.46
CA GLU A 75 1.49 -1.71 -16.11
C GLU A 75 0.80 -3.00 -15.65
N ALA A 76 -0.07 -3.56 -16.48
CA ALA A 76 -0.78 -4.79 -16.17
C ALA A 76 0.15 -6.00 -16.02
N ILE A 77 1.25 -6.08 -16.82
CA ILE A 77 2.32 -7.07 -16.64
C ILE A 77 2.97 -6.91 -15.26
N GLY A 78 3.33 -5.69 -14.87
CA GLY A 78 3.92 -5.41 -13.55
C GLY A 78 3.01 -5.82 -12.40
N VAL A 79 1.69 -5.60 -12.53
CA VAL A 79 0.68 -6.07 -11.56
C VAL A 79 0.62 -7.58 -11.50
N ALA A 80 0.61 -8.27 -12.66
CA ALA A 80 0.59 -9.73 -12.71
C ALA A 80 1.84 -10.33 -12.07
N GLN A 81 3.03 -9.81 -12.36
CA GLN A 81 4.30 -10.22 -11.77
C GLN A 81 4.32 -10.02 -10.25
N PHE A 82 3.84 -8.87 -9.76
CA PHE A 82 3.72 -8.62 -8.32
C PHE A 82 2.88 -9.69 -7.62
N ASN A 83 1.73 -10.01 -8.19
CA ASN A 83 0.80 -10.98 -7.60
C ASN A 83 1.29 -12.44 -7.71
N GLN A 84 2.21 -12.72 -8.64
CA GLN A 84 2.93 -14.01 -8.71
C GLN A 84 4.09 -14.10 -7.71
N GLY A 85 4.42 -13.01 -7.02
CA GLY A 85 5.56 -12.94 -6.12
C GLY A 85 6.90 -12.64 -6.83
N HIS A 86 6.88 -12.34 -8.13
CA HIS A 86 8.04 -11.96 -8.93
C HIS A 86 8.37 -10.47 -8.69
N TYR A 87 8.67 -10.12 -7.43
CA TYR A 87 8.76 -8.72 -6.99
C TYR A 87 9.89 -7.93 -7.69
N ALA A 88 11.02 -8.57 -7.98
CA ALA A 88 12.13 -7.90 -8.67
C ALA A 88 11.75 -7.52 -10.10
N ASP A 89 11.13 -8.47 -10.82
CA ASP A 89 10.69 -8.26 -12.20
C ASP A 89 9.58 -7.19 -12.26
N SER A 90 8.65 -7.24 -11.30
CA SER A 90 7.60 -6.22 -11.16
C SER A 90 8.16 -4.82 -10.99
N ILE A 91 9.18 -4.65 -10.13
CA ILE A 91 9.85 -3.34 -9.94
C ILE A 91 10.45 -2.85 -11.25
N GLU A 92 11.21 -3.70 -11.95
CA GLU A 92 11.84 -3.34 -13.22
C GLU A 92 10.78 -2.99 -14.28
N THR A 93 9.72 -3.80 -14.38
CA THR A 93 8.61 -3.55 -15.30
C THR A 93 7.95 -2.21 -15.02
N PHE A 94 7.60 -1.90 -13.76
CA PHE A 94 6.99 -0.61 -13.43
C PHE A 94 7.92 0.58 -13.66
N GLN A 95 9.23 0.45 -13.39
CA GLN A 95 10.19 1.52 -13.67
C GLN A 95 10.23 1.85 -15.18
N ARG A 96 10.34 0.84 -16.02
CA ARG A 96 10.29 1.01 -17.49
C ARG A 96 8.93 1.54 -17.97
N THR A 97 7.84 1.10 -17.32
CA THR A 97 6.49 1.56 -17.64
C THR A 97 6.34 3.06 -17.37
N ILE A 98 6.86 3.56 -16.25
CA ILE A 98 6.84 4.98 -15.89
C ILE A 98 7.62 5.80 -16.94
N GLU A 99 8.77 5.31 -17.39
CA GLU A 99 9.58 5.95 -18.44
C GLU A 99 8.83 5.94 -19.79
N LEU A 100 8.25 4.80 -20.18
CA LEU A 100 7.48 4.65 -21.42
C LEU A 100 6.23 5.53 -21.44
N ALA A 101 5.52 5.58 -20.34
CA ALA A 101 4.29 6.37 -20.20
C ALA A 101 4.56 7.87 -20.29
N GLY A 102 5.65 8.34 -19.70
CA GLY A 102 6.04 9.75 -19.74
C GLY A 102 4.89 10.67 -19.33
N LYS A 103 4.50 11.58 -20.24
CA LYS A 103 3.39 12.52 -20.02
C LYS A 103 2.01 11.92 -20.33
N ASN A 104 1.94 10.70 -20.87
CA ASN A 104 0.67 10.06 -21.24
C ASN A 104 -0.03 9.40 -20.05
N ALA A 105 0.72 9.05 -18.99
CA ALA A 105 0.11 8.60 -17.74
C ALA A 105 -0.24 9.79 -16.83
N SER A 106 -1.37 9.68 -16.14
CA SER A 106 -1.73 10.66 -15.12
C SER A 106 -0.79 10.58 -13.91
N PRO A 107 -0.62 11.68 -13.15
CA PRO A 107 0.14 11.64 -11.90
C PRO A 107 -0.33 10.55 -10.92
N ALA A 108 -1.65 10.32 -10.85
CA ALA A 108 -2.23 9.27 -10.02
C ALA A 108 -1.83 7.85 -10.49
N ALA A 109 -1.78 7.61 -11.82
CA ALA A 109 -1.32 6.32 -12.35
C ALA A 109 0.16 6.07 -12.01
N ILE A 110 1.01 7.07 -12.18
CA ILE A 110 2.43 6.98 -11.80
C ILE A 110 2.56 6.74 -10.30
N ALA A 111 1.79 7.43 -9.47
CA ALA A 111 1.80 7.26 -8.02
C ALA A 111 1.35 5.84 -7.61
N SER A 112 0.37 5.26 -8.29
CA SER A 112 -0.07 3.87 -8.08
C SER A 112 1.06 2.87 -8.38
N MET A 113 1.74 3.03 -9.53
CA MET A 113 2.90 2.22 -9.90
C MET A 113 4.03 2.35 -8.86
N LEU A 114 4.35 3.57 -8.42
CA LEU A 114 5.35 3.82 -7.37
C LEU A 114 4.96 3.20 -6.02
N THR A 115 3.67 3.22 -5.68
CA THR A 115 3.17 2.55 -4.47
C THR A 115 3.38 1.03 -4.58
N THR A 116 3.12 0.43 -5.73
CA THR A 116 3.36 -1.00 -5.96
C THR A 116 4.85 -1.34 -5.93
N ILE A 117 5.72 -0.47 -6.49
CA ILE A 117 7.18 -0.59 -6.35
C ILE A 117 7.58 -0.57 -4.85
N GLY A 118 6.98 0.31 -4.06
CA GLY A 118 7.17 0.36 -2.62
C GLY A 118 6.79 -0.96 -1.94
N ASN A 119 5.61 -1.47 -2.26
CA ASN A 119 5.12 -2.76 -1.75
C ASN A 119 6.05 -3.92 -2.13
N ALA A 120 6.52 -3.97 -3.39
CA ALA A 120 7.45 -5.00 -3.86
C ALA A 120 8.80 -4.92 -3.13
N ASN A 121 9.32 -3.70 -2.89
CA ASN A 121 10.53 -3.50 -2.11
C ASN A 121 10.38 -3.99 -0.66
N LEU A 122 9.21 -3.79 -0.02
CA LEU A 122 8.96 -4.35 1.31
C LEU A 122 8.96 -5.88 1.32
N LYS A 123 8.36 -6.52 0.30
CA LYS A 123 8.41 -7.98 0.15
C LYS A 123 9.84 -8.49 0.01
N LEU A 124 10.72 -7.70 -0.60
CA LEU A 124 12.16 -7.96 -0.73
C LEU A 124 12.97 -7.49 0.50
N LYS A 125 12.32 -7.00 1.57
CA LYS A 125 12.94 -6.45 2.78
C LYS A 125 13.87 -5.24 2.52
N LYS A 126 13.64 -4.51 1.42
CA LYS A 126 14.37 -3.30 1.03
C LYS A 126 13.63 -2.06 1.54
N ASN A 127 13.61 -1.87 2.87
CA ASN A 127 12.78 -0.87 3.52
C ASN A 127 13.07 0.56 3.04
N ASP A 128 14.34 0.94 2.87
CA ASP A 128 14.70 2.30 2.43
C ASP A 128 14.22 2.58 1.00
N ALA A 129 14.33 1.59 0.10
CA ALA A 129 13.80 1.69 -1.26
C ALA A 129 12.26 1.79 -1.27
N ALA A 130 11.58 1.07 -0.37
CA ALA A 130 10.14 1.19 -0.20
C ALA A 130 9.72 2.59 0.26
N ILE A 131 10.40 3.13 1.28
CA ILE A 131 10.16 4.48 1.79
C ILE A 131 10.36 5.52 0.69
N ALA A 132 11.45 5.40 -0.09
CA ALA A 132 11.72 6.29 -1.21
C ALA A 132 10.61 6.25 -2.27
N ALA A 133 10.11 5.07 -2.61
CA ALA A 133 9.03 4.89 -3.58
C ALA A 133 7.71 5.49 -3.07
N TYR A 134 7.33 5.26 -1.82
CA TYR A 134 6.13 5.84 -1.23
C TYR A 134 6.19 7.37 -1.10
N ASN A 135 7.36 7.94 -0.77
CA ASN A 135 7.53 9.40 -0.77
C ASN A 135 7.33 10.01 -2.17
N LYS A 136 7.87 9.36 -3.22
CA LYS A 136 7.63 9.78 -4.60
C LYS A 136 6.14 9.66 -4.96
N ALA A 137 5.48 8.55 -4.59
CA ALA A 137 4.06 8.37 -4.80
C ALA A 137 3.24 9.47 -4.13
N ALA A 138 3.50 9.75 -2.85
CA ALA A 138 2.80 10.78 -2.07
C ALA A 138 2.98 12.21 -2.64
N ALA A 139 4.10 12.48 -3.29
CA ALA A 139 4.37 13.77 -3.92
C ALA A 139 3.61 13.97 -5.24
N LEU A 140 3.23 12.89 -5.91
CA LEU A 140 2.54 12.92 -7.21
C LEU A 140 1.04 12.71 -7.10
N ASP A 141 0.58 11.96 -6.10
CA ASP A 141 -0.83 11.58 -5.96
C ASP A 141 -1.67 12.78 -5.48
N PRO A 142 -2.71 13.17 -6.21
CA PRO A 142 -3.68 14.14 -5.72
C PRO A 142 -4.39 13.71 -4.43
N ASN A 143 -4.47 12.40 -4.17
CA ASN A 143 -5.00 11.83 -2.93
C ASN A 143 -3.98 10.85 -2.30
N PRO A 144 -2.97 11.33 -1.59
CA PRO A 144 -1.83 10.54 -1.13
C PRO A 144 -2.11 9.66 0.10
N ALA A 145 -3.38 9.42 0.45
CA ALA A 145 -3.76 8.68 1.65
C ALA A 145 -3.09 7.30 1.75
N VAL A 146 -3.05 6.55 0.64
CA VAL A 146 -2.46 5.21 0.59
C VAL A 146 -0.94 5.27 0.78
N ALA A 147 -0.27 6.19 0.10
CA ALA A 147 1.18 6.33 0.22
C ALA A 147 1.61 6.76 1.64
N TYR A 148 0.91 7.72 2.24
CA TYR A 148 1.17 8.12 3.62
C TYR A 148 0.83 7.03 4.63
N PHE A 149 -0.24 6.26 4.41
CA PHE A 149 -0.54 5.11 5.26
C PHE A 149 0.56 4.06 5.19
N ASN A 150 1.06 3.75 4.00
CA ASN A 150 2.16 2.79 3.84
C ASN A 150 3.43 3.29 4.53
N LEU A 151 3.75 4.59 4.45
CA LEU A 151 4.85 5.19 5.21
C LEU A 151 4.64 5.07 6.72
N CYS A 152 3.44 5.38 7.22
CA CYS A 152 3.08 5.22 8.62
C CYS A 152 3.30 3.76 9.08
N ALA A 153 2.79 2.79 8.33
CA ALA A 153 2.92 1.37 8.64
C ALA A 153 4.38 0.87 8.61
N VAL A 154 5.15 1.30 7.61
CA VAL A 154 6.58 0.94 7.53
C VAL A 154 7.37 1.50 8.69
N MET A 155 7.18 2.77 9.04
CA MET A 155 7.84 3.39 10.19
C MET A 155 7.53 2.65 11.49
N PHE A 156 6.27 2.27 11.68
CA PHE A 156 5.83 1.49 12.83
C PHE A 156 6.50 0.11 12.88
N ASN A 157 6.45 -0.64 11.77
CA ASN A 157 7.02 -1.98 11.66
C ASN A 157 8.55 -2.00 11.83
N MET A 158 9.23 -0.91 11.46
CA MET A 158 10.66 -0.74 11.68
C MET A 158 11.01 -0.30 13.10
N GLY A 159 10.03 -0.10 13.98
CA GLY A 159 10.25 0.41 15.33
C GLY A 159 10.86 1.81 15.36
N GLN A 160 10.55 2.63 14.35
CA GLN A 160 11.00 4.04 14.34
C GLN A 160 10.37 4.82 15.49
N PRO A 161 11.02 5.91 15.96
CA PRO A 161 10.47 6.76 17.01
C PRO A 161 9.02 7.17 16.73
N ALA A 162 8.18 7.17 17.77
CA ALA A 162 6.75 7.46 17.65
C ALA A 162 6.49 8.78 16.91
N ALA A 163 7.31 9.81 17.14
CA ALA A 163 7.18 11.10 16.46
C ALA A 163 7.23 10.98 14.93
N LYS A 164 8.13 10.14 14.36
CA LYS A 164 8.21 9.91 12.92
C LYS A 164 6.99 9.14 12.41
N THR A 165 6.61 8.07 13.12
CA THR A 165 5.46 7.24 12.77
C THR A 165 4.17 8.06 12.76
N VAL A 166 3.92 8.80 13.85
CA VAL A 166 2.74 9.65 14.03
C VAL A 166 2.64 10.72 12.95
N ALA A 167 3.76 11.33 12.56
CA ALA A 167 3.74 12.34 11.50
C ALA A 167 3.20 11.82 10.15
N PHE A 168 3.51 10.56 9.78
CA PHE A 168 2.97 9.96 8.57
C PHE A 168 1.53 9.46 8.78
N CYS A 169 1.20 8.93 9.96
CA CYS A 169 -0.17 8.56 10.29
C CYS A 169 -1.12 9.77 10.23
N ASP A 170 -0.69 10.94 10.74
CA ASP A 170 -1.47 12.17 10.68
C ASP A 170 -1.71 12.64 9.24
N LYS A 171 -0.71 12.54 8.37
CA LYS A 171 -0.87 12.82 6.94
C LYS A 171 -1.85 11.86 6.28
N ALA A 172 -1.80 10.56 6.61
CA ALA A 172 -2.73 9.56 6.11
C ALA A 172 -4.17 9.84 6.58
N ILE A 173 -4.34 10.18 7.86
CA ILE A 173 -5.63 10.53 8.46
C ILE A 173 -6.20 11.82 7.86
N ALA A 174 -5.35 12.82 7.62
CA ALA A 174 -5.78 14.07 6.98
C ALA A 174 -6.27 13.85 5.54
N ALA A 175 -5.64 12.93 4.80
CA ALA A 175 -6.04 12.57 3.44
C ALA A 175 -7.24 11.60 3.42
N ASP A 176 -7.35 10.69 4.39
CA ASP A 176 -8.50 9.78 4.56
C ASP A 176 -8.84 9.63 6.06
N PRO A 177 -9.79 10.42 6.59
CA PRO A 177 -10.23 10.33 7.98
C PRO A 177 -10.92 9.02 8.36
N LYS A 178 -11.26 8.17 7.38
CA LYS A 178 -11.88 6.85 7.62
C LYS A 178 -10.86 5.71 7.67
N LYS A 179 -9.58 5.99 7.51
CA LYS A 179 -8.51 4.99 7.54
C LYS A 179 -8.25 4.50 8.96
N ALA A 180 -9.05 3.53 9.42
CA ALA A 180 -9.02 3.02 10.79
C ALA A 180 -7.60 2.60 11.23
N ASP A 181 -6.88 1.84 10.39
CA ASP A 181 -5.55 1.32 10.72
C ASP A 181 -4.51 2.43 10.99
N ALA A 182 -4.68 3.62 10.37
CA ALA A 182 -3.80 4.75 10.66
C ALA A 182 -3.97 5.27 12.09
N TYR A 183 -5.21 5.27 12.60
CA TYR A 183 -5.49 5.62 14.00
C TYR A 183 -4.95 4.56 14.97
N PHE A 184 -5.07 3.28 14.63
CA PHE A 184 -4.48 2.21 15.43
C PHE A 184 -2.97 2.36 15.54
N ILE A 185 -2.27 2.54 14.42
CA ILE A 185 -0.81 2.72 14.41
C ILE A 185 -0.41 3.97 15.19
N LYS A 186 -1.11 5.11 14.99
CA LYS A 186 -0.88 6.33 15.74
C LYS A 186 -1.03 6.10 17.25
N GLY A 187 -2.15 5.55 17.65
CA GLY A 187 -2.45 5.31 19.07
C GLY A 187 -1.47 4.34 19.72
N SER A 188 -1.13 3.25 19.02
CA SER A 188 -0.16 2.24 19.51
C SER A 188 1.25 2.80 19.60
N SER A 189 1.67 3.63 18.65
CA SER A 189 2.99 4.29 18.68
C SER A 189 3.11 5.22 19.89
N LEU A 190 2.08 6.03 20.15
CA LEU A 190 2.04 6.93 21.30
C LEU A 190 1.91 6.15 22.62
N TYR A 191 1.14 5.07 22.64
CA TYR A 191 1.01 4.19 23.82
C TYR A 191 2.38 3.60 24.22
N GLY A 192 3.19 3.25 23.24
CA GLY A 192 4.55 2.74 23.46
C GLY A 192 5.51 3.73 24.12
N GLU A 193 5.23 5.04 24.03
CA GLU A 193 5.99 6.12 24.70
C GLU A 193 5.47 6.39 26.12
N GLY A 194 4.50 5.59 26.59
CA GLY A 194 3.94 5.74 27.94
C GLY A 194 4.96 5.46 29.03
N ALA A 195 4.81 6.15 30.16
CA ALA A 195 5.67 6.05 31.31
C ALA A 195 4.88 6.13 32.63
N LEU A 196 5.50 5.73 33.71
CA LEU A 196 4.93 5.92 35.05
C LEU A 196 5.12 7.38 35.48
N ASP A 197 4.05 8.00 35.95
CA ASP A 197 4.09 9.32 36.60
C ASP A 197 4.61 9.25 38.04
N LYS A 198 4.63 10.40 38.71
CA LYS A 198 5.09 10.51 40.09
C LYS A 198 4.25 9.71 41.09
N SER A 199 3.02 9.38 40.74
CA SER A 199 2.08 8.56 41.51
C SER A 199 2.17 7.07 41.18
N ASN A 200 3.18 6.68 40.38
CA ASN A 200 3.37 5.31 39.85
C ASN A 200 2.19 4.82 38.97
N LYS A 201 1.45 5.75 38.36
CA LYS A 201 0.39 5.48 37.43
C LYS A 201 0.94 5.53 36.00
N PHE A 202 0.58 4.55 35.17
CA PHE A 202 0.95 4.54 33.75
C PHE A 202 0.16 5.61 32.98
N VAL A 203 0.89 6.51 32.33
CA VAL A 203 0.35 7.61 31.53
C VAL A 203 0.94 7.57 30.13
N VAL A 204 0.15 7.98 29.16
CA VAL A 204 0.53 8.00 27.73
C VAL A 204 0.50 9.43 27.19
N PRO A 205 1.26 9.72 26.13
CA PRO A 205 1.22 11.02 25.48
C PRO A 205 -0.18 11.41 24.99
N PRO A 206 -0.47 12.72 24.89
CA PRO A 206 -1.72 13.22 24.32
C PRO A 206 -2.01 12.65 22.93
N GLY A 207 -3.28 12.37 22.66
CA GLY A 207 -3.73 11.80 21.38
C GLY A 207 -3.67 10.28 21.27
N ALA A 208 -3.00 9.58 22.22
CA ALA A 208 -2.95 8.12 22.21
C ALA A 208 -4.34 7.51 22.40
N VAL A 209 -5.03 7.91 23.47
CA VAL A 209 -6.35 7.40 23.83
C VAL A 209 -7.41 7.74 22.78
N GLU A 210 -7.37 8.98 22.28
CA GLU A 210 -8.27 9.47 21.23
C GLU A 210 -8.14 8.66 19.96
N ALA A 211 -6.89 8.42 19.53
CA ALA A 211 -6.62 7.63 18.33
C ALA A 211 -7.12 6.17 18.49
N LEU A 212 -6.83 5.52 19.63
CA LEU A 212 -7.31 4.16 19.90
C LEU A 212 -8.83 4.09 19.92
N LYS A 213 -9.51 5.06 20.56
CA LYS A 213 -10.99 5.13 20.56
C LYS A 213 -11.54 5.36 19.16
N GLN A 214 -10.89 6.19 18.34
CA GLN A 214 -11.34 6.44 16.97
C GLN A 214 -11.26 5.17 16.12
N TYR A 215 -10.22 4.34 16.30
CA TYR A 215 -10.19 3.02 15.65
C TYR A 215 -11.42 2.19 16.02
N LEU A 216 -11.81 2.12 17.29
CA LEU A 216 -12.97 1.33 17.74
C LEU A 216 -14.29 1.83 17.11
N VAL A 217 -14.38 3.14 16.84
CA VAL A 217 -15.53 3.74 16.14
C VAL A 217 -15.55 3.35 14.67
N LEU A 218 -14.40 3.41 14.00
CA LEU A 218 -14.29 3.17 12.55
C LEU A 218 -14.30 1.67 12.20
N ALA A 219 -13.78 0.82 13.08
CA ALA A 219 -13.63 -0.61 12.87
C ALA A 219 -14.04 -1.42 14.12
N PRO A 220 -15.33 -1.39 14.54
CA PRO A 220 -15.79 -2.03 15.79
C PRO A 220 -15.64 -3.54 15.82
N GLY A 221 -15.53 -4.19 14.65
CA GLY A 221 -15.21 -5.62 14.48
C GLY A 221 -13.81 -5.88 13.95
N GLY A 222 -12.95 -4.88 13.97
CA GLY A 222 -11.60 -4.99 13.39
C GLY A 222 -10.65 -5.86 14.21
N PRO A 223 -9.52 -6.27 13.62
CA PRO A 223 -8.59 -7.23 14.24
C PRO A 223 -7.92 -6.70 15.51
N HIS A 224 -7.84 -5.38 15.69
CA HIS A 224 -7.13 -4.75 16.82
C HIS A 224 -8.02 -4.37 18.00
N VAL A 225 -9.33 -4.69 17.95
CA VAL A 225 -10.30 -4.28 18.97
C VAL A 225 -9.93 -4.79 20.37
N GLN A 226 -9.49 -6.04 20.47
CA GLN A 226 -9.13 -6.63 21.77
C GLN A 226 -7.87 -6.00 22.35
N ASP A 227 -6.86 -5.81 21.52
CA ASP A 227 -5.59 -5.19 21.94
C ASP A 227 -5.84 -3.76 22.44
N ILE A 228 -6.66 -3.00 21.72
CA ILE A 228 -7.01 -1.62 22.10
C ILE A 228 -7.78 -1.60 23.43
N LYS A 229 -8.71 -2.52 23.65
CA LYS A 229 -9.44 -2.60 24.95
C LYS A 229 -8.47 -2.86 26.10
N LEU A 230 -7.53 -3.79 25.93
CA LEU A 230 -6.50 -4.06 26.93
C LEU A 230 -5.61 -2.83 27.20
N MET A 231 -5.21 -2.11 26.15
CA MET A 231 -4.44 -0.87 26.30
C MET A 231 -5.20 0.20 27.08
N LEU A 232 -6.49 0.40 26.77
CA LEU A 232 -7.32 1.39 27.42
C LEU A 232 -7.66 0.99 28.88
N ASP A 233 -7.81 -0.28 29.17
CA ASP A 233 -8.07 -0.77 30.54
C ASP A 233 -6.84 -0.60 31.44
N ALA A 234 -5.64 -0.72 30.89
CA ALA A 234 -4.40 -0.50 31.62
C ALA A 234 -4.15 0.99 32.01
N LEU A 235 -4.97 1.92 31.52
CA LEU A 235 -4.88 3.37 31.84
C LEU A 235 -5.89 3.80 32.92
N LYS A 236 -6.75 2.89 33.38
CA LYS A 236 -7.75 3.15 34.44
C LYS A 236 -7.11 3.08 35.82
#